data_c4e7aa648f8ae07444f89dc81e3822a7
#
_entry.id   c4e7aa648f8ae07444f89dc81e3822a7
#
_cell.length_a   1.000
_cell.length_b   1.000
_cell.length_c   1.000
_cell.angle_alpha   90.00
_cell.angle_beta   90.00
_cell.angle_gamma   90.00
#
_symmetry.space_group_name_H-M   'P 1'
#
loop_
_entity.id
_entity.type
_entity.pdbx_description
1 polymer ?
#
loop_
_entity_poly.entity_id
_entity_poly.type
_entity_poly.pdbx_seq_one_letter_code
_entity_poly.pdbx_strand_id
1 'polypeptide(L)'
;MAPSTRTFVGLDIGTTKISCIVADQNGGGELRIVGIGNAPSEGLRRGVVVDLEKTVASIQRAVDEAERMAGIPIKGVSAGIAGDHIRSINSRGVIAVSRKDNEIGPADVERVIEAAKAIAIPMDREIIHVIPQEFIVDDQDGIKDPVGMSGVRLEAEVHIITGAVTSAKNICRAIQRAGLKVYDLVLEPLASSHAVLGPDERDLGVALLDLGGGTTDVAVFFEGSIRHTAIVPFGGANVTNDIAIGLRTPIDKAEAIKIQYGAALAALVSHTESLTVNGVGGRSDRQISRHLLASMIEPRMEEIFVLANKEVKKNHFVEMLGGGVVLTGGTSLMPGVVELAEQVFEMPVRLGAPQGLGGLSANVADPRFSTGVGLVLHAARADVGEELFRDRRSAGERKAGFDLRRWFSDLF
;
A
#
# COMPACT_ATOMS: atom_id res chain seq x y z
N MET A 1 -9.75 36.61 -5.99
CA MET A 1 -9.06 35.45 -6.61
C MET A 1 -9.82 34.22 -6.18
N ALA A 2 -10.27 33.38 -7.10
CA ALA A 2 -10.81 32.07 -6.73
C ALA A 2 -9.72 31.31 -5.98
N PRO A 3 -10.03 30.59 -4.87
CA PRO A 3 -9.05 29.75 -4.20
C PRO A 3 -8.46 28.76 -5.22
N SER A 4 -7.15 28.69 -5.30
CA SER A 4 -6.48 27.74 -6.20
C SER A 4 -6.82 26.34 -5.72
N THR A 5 -7.66 25.64 -6.48
CA THR A 5 -7.94 24.22 -6.23
C THR A 5 -6.66 23.44 -6.57
N ARG A 6 -6.20 22.61 -5.64
CA ARG A 6 -5.08 21.69 -5.88
C ARG A 6 -5.62 20.34 -6.25
N THR A 7 -5.01 19.71 -7.24
CA THR A 7 -5.43 18.39 -7.70
C THR A 7 -4.34 17.36 -7.41
N PHE A 8 -4.73 16.26 -6.81
CA PHE A 8 -3.88 15.10 -6.50
C PHE A 8 -4.37 13.89 -7.27
N VAL A 9 -3.42 13.13 -7.80
CA VAL A 9 -3.74 11.94 -8.59
C VAL A 9 -2.95 10.75 -8.09
N GLY A 10 -3.66 9.71 -7.63
CA GLY A 10 -3.12 8.42 -7.26
C GLY A 10 -3.29 7.42 -8.40
N LEU A 11 -2.21 6.75 -8.79
CA LEU A 11 -2.20 5.69 -9.79
C LEU A 11 -1.75 4.37 -9.15
N ASP A 12 -2.70 3.50 -8.89
CA ASP A 12 -2.49 2.12 -8.44
C ASP A 12 -2.32 1.21 -9.64
N ILE A 13 -1.14 0.58 -9.77
CA ILE A 13 -0.78 -0.30 -10.89
C ILE A 13 -0.76 -1.76 -10.38
N GLY A 14 -1.92 -2.29 -10.06
CA GLY A 14 -2.07 -3.64 -9.55
C GLY A 14 -1.96 -4.73 -10.62
N THR A 15 -1.77 -5.98 -10.18
CA THR A 15 -1.61 -7.14 -11.07
C THR A 15 -2.86 -7.47 -11.89
N THR A 16 -4.06 -7.16 -11.37
CA THR A 16 -5.35 -7.50 -12.02
C THR A 16 -6.13 -6.28 -12.46
N LYS A 17 -5.90 -5.13 -11.83
CA LYS A 17 -6.58 -3.87 -12.07
C LYS A 17 -5.59 -2.72 -12.01
N ILE A 18 -5.73 -1.74 -12.88
CA ILE A 18 -5.13 -0.41 -12.74
C ILE A 18 -6.23 0.57 -12.37
N SER A 19 -5.99 1.39 -11.34
CA SER A 19 -6.94 2.37 -10.84
C SER A 19 -6.30 3.76 -10.78
N CYS A 20 -6.96 4.75 -11.35
CA CYS A 20 -6.57 6.15 -11.31
C CYS A 20 -7.61 6.93 -10.52
N ILE A 21 -7.21 7.54 -9.41
CA ILE A 21 -8.08 8.32 -8.53
C ILE A 21 -7.65 9.78 -8.58
N VAL A 22 -8.58 10.66 -8.87
CA VAL A 22 -8.37 12.12 -8.92
C VAL A 22 -9.12 12.76 -7.78
N ALA A 23 -8.44 13.55 -6.99
CA ALA A 23 -9.07 14.35 -5.94
C ALA A 23 -8.65 15.82 -6.03
N ASP A 24 -9.57 16.68 -5.72
CA ASP A 24 -9.36 18.11 -5.55
C ASP A 24 -9.39 18.47 -4.07
N GLN A 25 -8.48 19.36 -3.66
CA GLN A 25 -8.49 19.99 -2.35
C GLN A 25 -9.00 21.40 -2.45
N ASN A 26 -10.06 21.69 -1.71
CA ASN A 26 -10.59 23.07 -1.60
C ASN A 26 -9.76 23.91 -0.61
N GLY A 27 -9.97 25.22 -0.58
CA GLY A 27 -9.27 26.14 0.31
C GLY A 27 -9.47 25.88 1.81
N GLY A 28 -10.37 24.96 2.19
CA GLY A 28 -10.60 24.50 3.56
C GLY A 28 -9.83 23.20 3.91
N GLY A 29 -9.01 22.70 3.01
CA GLY A 29 -8.20 21.49 3.24
C GLY A 29 -8.93 20.16 3.00
N GLU A 30 -10.24 20.19 2.73
CA GLU A 30 -11.04 18.99 2.47
C GLU A 30 -10.70 18.40 1.10
N LEU A 31 -10.40 17.10 1.06
CA LEU A 31 -10.17 16.34 -0.17
C LEU A 31 -11.50 15.76 -0.69
N ARG A 32 -11.77 15.97 -1.98
CA ARG A 32 -12.97 15.47 -2.65
C ARG A 32 -12.60 14.69 -3.89
N ILE A 33 -13.06 13.47 -4.00
CA ILE A 33 -12.88 12.64 -5.20
C ILE A 33 -13.71 13.24 -6.33
N VAL A 34 -13.06 13.55 -7.45
CA VAL A 34 -13.69 14.16 -8.64
C VAL A 34 -13.57 13.28 -9.88
N GLY A 35 -12.67 12.29 -9.89
CA GLY A 35 -12.50 11.39 -11.01
C GLY A 35 -12.02 10.02 -10.56
N ILE A 36 -12.53 8.99 -11.22
CA ILE A 36 -12.17 7.59 -10.99
C ILE A 36 -12.07 6.93 -12.35
N GLY A 37 -10.95 6.24 -12.60
CA GLY A 37 -10.77 5.43 -13.79
C GLY A 37 -10.24 4.06 -13.42
N ASN A 38 -10.79 3.03 -14.06
CA ASN A 38 -10.40 1.64 -13.83
C ASN A 38 -10.19 0.92 -15.15
N ALA A 39 -9.14 0.13 -15.24
CA ALA A 39 -8.90 -0.74 -16.38
C ALA A 39 -8.41 -2.12 -15.93
N PRO A 40 -8.74 -3.18 -16.67
CA PRO A 40 -8.05 -4.44 -16.51
C PRO A 40 -6.55 -4.26 -16.69
N SER A 41 -5.77 -4.81 -15.77
CA SER A 41 -4.32 -4.77 -15.85
C SER A 41 -3.80 -5.89 -16.73
N GLU A 42 -3.08 -5.51 -17.76
CA GLU A 42 -2.37 -6.43 -18.65
C GLU A 42 -0.88 -6.10 -18.64
N GLY A 43 -0.03 -7.13 -18.71
CA GLY A 43 1.41 -6.92 -18.75
C GLY A 43 2.10 -6.87 -17.39
N LEU A 44 1.38 -7.10 -16.27
CA LEU A 44 1.97 -7.25 -14.95
C LEU A 44 1.85 -8.68 -14.43
N ARG A 45 2.86 -9.09 -13.67
CA ARG A 45 2.84 -10.34 -12.91
C ARG A 45 3.49 -10.13 -11.55
N ARG A 46 2.72 -10.33 -10.46
CA ARG A 46 3.17 -10.15 -9.06
C ARG A 46 3.83 -8.77 -8.83
N GLY A 47 3.20 -7.71 -9.33
CA GLY A 47 3.70 -6.34 -9.21
C GLY A 47 4.89 -5.99 -10.13
N VAL A 48 5.35 -6.90 -11.00
CA VAL A 48 6.46 -6.67 -11.93
C VAL A 48 5.95 -6.55 -13.36
N VAL A 49 6.44 -5.53 -14.09
CA VAL A 49 6.13 -5.33 -15.51
C VAL A 49 6.83 -6.41 -16.34
N VAL A 50 6.04 -7.25 -17.01
CA VAL A 50 6.52 -8.32 -17.93
C VAL A 50 6.22 -8.01 -19.39
N ASP A 51 5.27 -7.09 -19.66
CA ASP A 51 4.96 -6.57 -20.99
C ASP A 51 4.68 -5.07 -20.88
N LEU A 52 5.66 -4.27 -21.34
CA LEU A 52 5.62 -2.82 -21.19
C LEU A 52 4.48 -2.18 -21.99
N GLU A 53 4.24 -2.65 -23.24
CA GLU A 53 3.22 -2.06 -24.13
C GLU A 53 1.81 -2.29 -23.60
N LYS A 54 1.52 -3.50 -23.13
CA LYS A 54 0.23 -3.80 -22.50
C LYS A 54 0.01 -3.00 -21.23
N THR A 55 1.06 -2.84 -20.41
CA THR A 55 0.99 -2.02 -19.20
C THR A 55 0.69 -0.57 -19.53
N VAL A 56 1.37 0.01 -20.53
CA VAL A 56 1.12 1.38 -21.01
C VAL A 56 -0.33 1.54 -21.44
N ALA A 57 -0.83 0.63 -22.29
CA ALA A 57 -2.21 0.68 -22.77
C ALA A 57 -3.25 0.58 -21.64
N SER A 58 -2.97 -0.24 -20.61
CA SER A 58 -3.85 -0.37 -19.44
C SER A 58 -3.84 0.90 -18.58
N ILE A 59 -2.67 1.53 -18.38
CA ILE A 59 -2.55 2.83 -17.69
C ILE A 59 -3.34 3.90 -18.44
N GLN A 60 -3.15 4.02 -19.76
CA GLN A 60 -3.87 5.01 -20.58
C GLN A 60 -5.38 4.87 -20.44
N ARG A 61 -5.91 3.64 -20.53
CA ARG A 61 -7.36 3.39 -20.37
C ARG A 61 -7.89 3.88 -19.02
N ALA A 62 -7.17 3.61 -17.92
CA ALA A 62 -7.58 4.04 -16.60
C ALA A 62 -7.51 5.58 -16.46
N VAL A 63 -6.45 6.19 -17.00
CA VAL A 63 -6.27 7.64 -16.94
C VAL A 63 -7.31 8.36 -17.80
N ASP A 64 -7.57 7.92 -19.03
CA ASP A 64 -8.58 8.50 -19.92
C ASP A 64 -9.99 8.46 -19.29
N GLU A 65 -10.31 7.41 -18.54
CA GLU A 65 -11.58 7.31 -17.82
C GLU A 65 -11.64 8.30 -16.67
N ALA A 66 -10.56 8.43 -15.89
CA ALA A 66 -10.47 9.37 -14.78
C ALA A 66 -10.53 10.83 -15.25
N GLU A 67 -9.83 11.17 -16.36
CA GLU A 67 -9.87 12.50 -17.00
C GLU A 67 -11.28 12.87 -17.47
N ARG A 68 -11.96 11.93 -18.12
CA ARG A 68 -13.36 12.16 -18.58
C ARG A 68 -14.30 12.41 -17.42
N MET A 69 -14.14 11.72 -16.31
CA MET A 69 -14.98 11.90 -15.12
C MET A 69 -14.64 13.21 -14.38
N ALA A 70 -13.35 13.52 -14.21
CA ALA A 70 -12.89 14.72 -13.52
C ALA A 70 -13.07 16.01 -14.37
N GLY A 71 -13.14 15.89 -15.70
CA GLY A 71 -13.21 17.02 -16.62
C GLY A 71 -11.92 17.82 -16.74
N ILE A 72 -10.78 17.28 -16.30
CA ILE A 72 -9.46 17.91 -16.31
C ILE A 72 -8.38 16.97 -16.87
N PRO A 73 -7.35 17.48 -17.55
CA PRO A 73 -6.24 16.66 -18.02
C PRO A 73 -5.30 16.33 -16.85
N ILE A 74 -4.85 15.08 -16.78
CA ILE A 74 -3.88 14.58 -15.80
C ILE A 74 -2.48 14.72 -16.38
N LYS A 75 -1.62 15.48 -15.68
CA LYS A 75 -0.23 15.72 -16.12
C LYS A 75 0.80 14.83 -15.42
N GLY A 76 0.45 14.32 -14.24
CA GLY A 76 1.34 13.48 -13.44
C GLY A 76 0.62 12.87 -12.27
N VAL A 77 1.26 11.89 -11.67
CA VAL A 77 0.68 10.98 -10.69
C VAL A 77 1.65 10.66 -9.56
N SER A 78 1.13 10.37 -8.37
CA SER A 78 1.80 9.56 -7.36
C SER A 78 1.43 8.12 -7.62
N ALA A 79 2.41 7.25 -7.81
CA ALA A 79 2.18 5.87 -8.24
C ALA A 79 2.53 4.87 -7.15
N GLY A 80 1.76 3.77 -7.06
CA GLY A 80 2.04 2.64 -6.18
C GLY A 80 3.20 1.78 -6.70
N ILE A 81 3.94 1.21 -5.76
CA ILE A 81 4.91 0.14 -6.03
C ILE A 81 4.74 -0.97 -5.01
N ALA A 82 4.58 -2.20 -5.50
CA ALA A 82 4.60 -3.43 -4.72
C ALA A 82 5.25 -4.55 -5.55
N GLY A 83 5.31 -5.75 -5.00
CA GLY A 83 5.80 -6.92 -5.71
C GLY A 83 6.91 -7.65 -4.97
N ASP A 84 7.19 -8.86 -5.41
CA ASP A 84 8.12 -9.80 -4.76
C ASP A 84 9.60 -9.35 -4.75
N HIS A 85 9.89 -8.23 -5.42
CA HIS A 85 11.21 -7.59 -5.44
C HIS A 85 11.42 -6.58 -4.30
N ILE A 86 10.39 -6.21 -3.54
CA ILE A 86 10.50 -5.30 -2.39
C ILE A 86 11.12 -6.05 -1.19
N ARG A 87 11.98 -5.38 -0.46
CA ARG A 87 12.56 -5.85 0.80
C ARG A 87 12.62 -4.69 1.77
N SER A 88 12.56 -4.99 3.05
CA SER A 88 12.75 -4.00 4.10
C SER A 88 13.78 -4.46 5.12
N ILE A 89 14.39 -3.49 5.78
CA ILE A 89 15.33 -3.69 6.88
C ILE A 89 15.22 -2.51 7.85
N ASN A 90 15.29 -2.78 9.14
CA ASN A 90 15.45 -1.75 10.15
C ASN A 90 16.92 -1.46 10.36
N SER A 91 17.26 -0.19 10.47
CA SER A 91 18.63 0.29 10.67
C SER A 91 18.65 1.37 11.73
N ARG A 92 19.80 1.50 12.41
CA ARG A 92 20.03 2.51 13.45
C ARG A 92 21.21 3.38 13.08
N GLY A 93 20.99 4.69 13.10
CA GLY A 93 22.05 5.69 12.95
C GLY A 93 22.36 6.35 14.29
N VAL A 94 23.59 6.76 14.49
CA VAL A 94 24.04 7.43 15.70
C VAL A 94 24.97 8.59 15.33
N ILE A 95 24.72 9.76 15.90
CA ILE A 95 25.62 10.93 15.75
C ILE A 95 25.84 11.64 17.08
N ALA A 96 26.92 12.39 17.17
CA ALA A 96 27.10 13.39 18.22
C ALA A 96 26.45 14.72 17.80
N VAL A 97 25.76 15.38 18.72
CA VAL A 97 25.21 16.73 18.53
C VAL A 97 26.38 17.72 18.60
N SER A 98 26.57 18.53 17.57
CA SER A 98 27.79 19.32 17.38
C SER A 98 27.63 20.80 17.76
N ARG A 99 26.44 21.24 18.20
CA ARG A 99 26.15 22.61 18.56
C ARG A 99 26.70 22.93 19.97
N LYS A 100 27.14 24.19 20.16
CA LYS A 100 27.70 24.64 21.43
C LYS A 100 26.71 24.62 22.61
N ASP A 101 25.42 24.70 22.31
CA ASP A 101 24.30 24.67 23.24
C ASP A 101 23.71 23.26 23.44
N ASN A 102 24.24 22.26 22.72
CA ASN A 102 23.74 20.90 22.67
C ASN A 102 22.25 20.80 22.27
N GLU A 103 21.69 21.83 21.62
CA GLU A 103 20.33 21.81 21.11
C GLU A 103 20.29 21.11 19.75
N ILE A 104 19.44 20.09 19.62
CA ILE A 104 19.25 19.32 18.40
C ILE A 104 18.52 20.19 17.37
N GLY A 105 19.11 20.36 16.21
CA GLY A 105 18.48 21.07 15.09
C GLY A 105 18.07 20.15 13.95
N PRO A 106 17.33 20.67 12.94
CA PRO A 106 16.94 19.91 11.75
C PRO A 106 18.13 19.27 11.02
N ALA A 107 19.29 19.95 10.99
CA ALA A 107 20.50 19.41 10.36
C ALA A 107 21.07 18.18 11.10
N ASP A 108 20.85 18.06 12.41
CA ASP A 108 21.27 16.89 13.18
C ASP A 108 20.34 15.71 12.86
N VAL A 109 19.03 15.97 12.70
CA VAL A 109 18.05 14.96 12.28
C VAL A 109 18.39 14.43 10.88
N GLU A 110 18.73 15.32 9.92
CA GLU A 110 19.19 14.90 8.60
C GLU A 110 20.44 14.02 8.69
N ARG A 111 21.42 14.41 9.49
CA ARG A 111 22.68 13.67 9.66
C ARG A 111 22.48 12.29 10.28
N VAL A 112 21.60 12.14 11.27
CA VAL A 112 21.38 10.86 11.92
C VAL A 112 20.63 9.89 10.99
N ILE A 113 19.69 10.40 10.19
CA ILE A 113 18.98 9.61 9.18
C ILE A 113 19.96 9.18 8.07
N GLU A 114 20.85 10.07 7.60
CA GLU A 114 21.89 9.71 6.63
C GLU A 114 22.86 8.65 7.22
N ALA A 115 23.20 8.75 8.50
CA ALA A 115 24.00 7.72 9.17
C ALA A 115 23.27 6.37 9.21
N ALA A 116 21.95 6.36 9.47
CA ALA A 116 21.13 5.15 9.46
C ALA A 116 21.02 4.52 8.04
N LYS A 117 21.07 5.34 6.98
CA LYS A 117 21.05 4.89 5.57
C LYS A 117 22.38 4.29 5.10
N ALA A 118 23.47 4.45 5.85
CA ALA A 118 24.79 3.94 5.48
C ALA A 118 24.91 2.42 5.64
N ILE A 119 23.95 1.68 5.07
CA ILE A 119 23.93 0.23 5.01
C ILE A 119 24.40 -0.27 3.63
N ALA A 120 24.93 -1.50 3.59
CA ALA A 120 25.28 -2.13 2.34
C ALA A 120 24.05 -2.56 1.56
N ILE A 121 23.75 -1.88 0.47
CA ILE A 121 22.63 -2.22 -0.43
C ILE A 121 23.23 -2.85 -1.70
N PRO A 122 22.70 -4.01 -2.17
CA PRO A 122 23.11 -4.60 -3.44
C PRO A 122 22.97 -3.61 -4.61
N MET A 123 23.85 -3.69 -5.60
CA MET A 123 23.89 -2.72 -6.73
C MET A 123 22.65 -2.78 -7.64
N ASP A 124 21.89 -3.88 -7.59
CA ASP A 124 20.65 -4.09 -8.33
C ASP A 124 19.41 -3.57 -7.57
N ARG A 125 19.60 -2.95 -6.40
CA ARG A 125 18.53 -2.41 -5.55
C ARG A 125 18.71 -0.92 -5.30
N GLU A 126 17.61 -0.23 -5.09
CA GLU A 126 17.56 1.18 -4.67
C GLU A 126 16.62 1.37 -3.49
N ILE A 127 16.87 2.41 -2.70
CA ILE A 127 15.99 2.80 -1.61
C ILE A 127 14.74 3.45 -2.21
N ILE A 128 13.58 2.93 -1.82
CA ILE A 128 12.27 3.52 -2.15
C ILE A 128 11.83 4.47 -1.02
N HIS A 129 11.89 4.00 0.23
CA HIS A 129 11.55 4.80 1.42
C HIS A 129 12.58 4.63 2.53
N VAL A 130 12.73 5.69 3.32
CA VAL A 130 13.41 5.69 4.62
C VAL A 130 12.46 6.32 5.61
N ILE A 131 11.87 5.51 6.48
CA ILE A 131 10.81 5.93 7.39
C ILE A 131 11.37 5.90 8.82
N PRO A 132 11.58 7.04 9.48
CA PRO A 132 11.94 7.06 10.88
C PRO A 132 10.85 6.42 11.74
N GLN A 133 11.27 5.56 12.66
CA GLN A 133 10.37 4.90 13.61
C GLN A 133 10.35 5.67 14.94
N GLU A 134 11.54 6.00 15.43
CA GLU A 134 11.73 6.80 16.64
C GLU A 134 13.14 7.40 16.68
N PHE A 135 13.29 8.40 17.53
CA PHE A 135 14.59 8.97 17.89
C PHE A 135 14.90 8.68 19.35
N ILE A 136 16.21 8.61 19.63
CA ILE A 136 16.73 8.42 20.99
C ILE A 136 17.70 9.54 21.25
N VAL A 137 17.44 10.33 22.31
CA VAL A 137 18.31 11.43 22.75
C VAL A 137 18.99 11.00 24.02
N ASP A 138 20.31 10.87 23.99
CA ASP A 138 21.14 10.27 25.04
C ASP A 138 20.65 8.83 25.35
N ASP A 139 19.89 8.63 26.42
CA ASP A 139 19.32 7.33 26.80
C ASP A 139 17.78 7.35 26.85
N GLN A 140 17.14 8.41 26.33
CA GLN A 140 15.69 8.56 26.27
C GLN A 140 15.18 8.16 24.88
N ASP A 141 14.42 7.08 24.81
CA ASP A 141 13.76 6.53 23.62
C ASP A 141 12.34 7.08 23.41
N GLY A 142 11.65 6.59 22.37
CA GLY A 142 10.24 6.92 22.07
C GLY A 142 10.01 8.35 21.56
N ILE A 143 11.06 9.09 21.20
CA ILE A 143 10.94 10.48 20.75
C ILE A 143 10.53 10.50 19.28
N LYS A 144 9.45 11.22 18.95
CA LYS A 144 8.98 11.39 17.56
C LYS A 144 9.61 12.59 16.85
N ASP A 145 9.76 13.72 17.55
CA ASP A 145 10.45 14.91 17.03
C ASP A 145 11.50 15.37 18.03
N PRO A 146 12.80 15.18 17.76
CA PRO A 146 13.88 15.59 18.64
C PRO A 146 14.31 17.05 18.48
N VAL A 147 13.74 17.79 17.50
CA VAL A 147 14.15 19.18 17.22
C VAL A 147 13.84 20.10 18.40
N GLY A 148 14.84 20.84 18.88
CA GLY A 148 14.73 21.73 20.04
C GLY A 148 15.01 21.05 21.38
N MET A 149 15.22 19.73 21.42
CA MET A 149 15.65 19.01 22.62
C MET A 149 17.16 19.21 22.84
N SER A 150 17.58 19.16 24.08
CA SER A 150 19.00 19.18 24.45
C SER A 150 19.54 17.77 24.62
N GLY A 151 20.68 17.47 24.02
CA GLY A 151 21.34 16.16 24.12
C GLY A 151 22.72 16.18 23.48
N VAL A 152 23.55 15.22 23.85
CA VAL A 152 24.93 15.04 23.34
C VAL A 152 24.99 14.02 22.22
N ARG A 153 24.08 13.01 22.27
CA ARG A 153 23.97 11.90 21.33
C ARG A 153 22.54 11.82 20.79
N LEU A 154 22.43 11.83 19.48
CA LEU A 154 21.17 11.60 18.78
C LEU A 154 21.26 10.29 17.99
N GLU A 155 20.27 9.45 18.17
CA GLU A 155 20.12 8.22 17.41
C GLU A 155 18.76 8.22 16.70
N ALA A 156 18.68 7.52 15.57
CA ALA A 156 17.43 7.30 14.86
C ALA A 156 17.30 5.82 14.48
N GLU A 157 16.17 5.23 14.80
CA GLU A 157 15.75 3.95 14.23
C GLU A 157 14.90 4.21 13.00
N VAL A 158 15.26 3.59 11.88
CA VAL A 158 14.59 3.81 10.60
C VAL A 158 14.21 2.49 9.93
N HIS A 159 13.04 2.48 9.29
CA HIS A 159 12.61 1.41 8.40
C HIS A 159 13.02 1.77 6.97
N ILE A 160 13.92 0.99 6.38
CA ILE A 160 14.43 1.21 5.01
C ILE A 160 13.76 0.20 4.10
N ILE A 161 13.07 0.70 3.08
CA ILE A 161 12.42 -0.10 2.06
C ILE A 161 13.20 0.01 0.77
N THR A 162 13.57 -1.12 0.19
CA THR A 162 14.33 -1.20 -1.05
C THR A 162 13.57 -1.98 -2.11
N GLY A 163 13.73 -1.59 -3.37
CA GLY A 163 13.17 -2.28 -4.53
C GLY A 163 14.25 -2.60 -5.57
N ALA A 164 13.96 -3.52 -6.49
CA ALA A 164 14.83 -3.74 -7.63
C ALA A 164 14.80 -2.52 -8.56
N VAL A 165 15.98 -1.99 -8.89
CA VAL A 165 16.16 -0.81 -9.77
C VAL A 165 15.43 -1.00 -11.10
N THR A 166 15.51 -2.21 -11.68
CA THR A 166 14.86 -2.52 -12.96
C THR A 166 13.34 -2.47 -12.87
N SER A 167 12.75 -2.95 -11.76
CA SER A 167 11.30 -2.96 -11.56
C SER A 167 10.76 -1.54 -11.39
N ALA A 168 11.38 -0.74 -10.53
CA ALA A 168 11.00 0.67 -10.33
C ALA A 168 11.13 1.47 -11.63
N LYS A 169 12.24 1.31 -12.36
CA LYS A 169 12.44 1.96 -13.67
C LYS A 169 11.41 1.54 -14.72
N ASN A 170 11.00 0.28 -14.77
CA ASN A 170 10.00 -0.18 -15.72
C ASN A 170 8.61 0.37 -15.42
N ILE A 171 8.22 0.46 -14.14
CA ILE A 171 6.97 1.14 -13.73
C ILE A 171 7.02 2.61 -14.13
N CYS A 172 8.06 3.36 -13.76
CA CYS A 172 8.22 4.76 -14.15
C CYS A 172 8.20 4.95 -15.67
N ARG A 173 8.87 4.06 -16.42
CA ARG A 173 8.87 4.10 -17.89
C ARG A 173 7.49 3.84 -18.49
N ALA A 174 6.71 2.91 -17.93
CA ALA A 174 5.33 2.67 -18.37
C ALA A 174 4.46 3.92 -18.17
N ILE A 175 4.55 4.56 -17.01
CA ILE A 175 3.82 5.79 -16.69
C ILE A 175 4.24 6.94 -17.63
N GLN A 176 5.55 7.13 -17.84
CA GLN A 176 6.08 8.18 -18.74
C GLN A 176 5.65 7.95 -20.20
N ARG A 177 5.64 6.70 -20.67
CA ARG A 177 5.16 6.35 -22.02
C ARG A 177 3.64 6.49 -22.17
N ALA A 178 2.90 6.43 -21.08
CA ALA A 178 1.49 6.79 -21.05
C ALA A 178 1.25 8.32 -21.09
N GLY A 179 2.31 9.15 -21.14
CA GLY A 179 2.24 10.60 -21.22
C GLY A 179 2.23 11.34 -19.89
N LEU A 180 2.51 10.64 -18.78
CA LEU A 180 2.40 11.18 -17.43
C LEU A 180 3.77 11.41 -16.77
N LYS A 181 3.85 12.41 -15.87
CA LYS A 181 4.97 12.56 -14.96
C LYS A 181 4.76 11.70 -13.71
N VAL A 182 5.82 11.09 -13.19
CA VAL A 182 5.83 10.46 -11.89
C VAL A 182 6.31 11.49 -10.87
N TYR A 183 5.44 11.87 -9.94
CA TYR A 183 5.78 12.79 -8.86
C TYR A 183 6.42 12.04 -7.70
N ASP A 184 5.85 10.89 -7.36
CA ASP A 184 6.37 10.02 -6.32
C ASP A 184 6.08 8.55 -6.63
N LEU A 185 6.89 7.66 -6.04
CA LEU A 185 6.72 6.21 -6.10
C LEU A 185 6.57 5.69 -4.66
N VAL A 186 5.38 5.32 -4.28
CA VAL A 186 4.98 5.04 -2.90
C VAL A 186 4.74 3.55 -2.71
N LEU A 187 5.26 2.97 -1.64
CA LEU A 187 4.97 1.59 -1.27
C LEU A 187 3.46 1.39 -1.05
N GLU A 188 2.85 0.41 -1.71
CA GLU A 188 1.39 0.22 -1.69
C GLU A 188 0.81 0.01 -0.29
N PRO A 189 1.36 -0.85 0.60
CA PRO A 189 0.83 -0.98 1.96
C PRO A 189 0.98 0.30 2.81
N LEU A 190 1.98 1.16 2.54
CA LEU A 190 2.05 2.48 3.16
C LEU A 190 0.91 3.37 2.66
N ALA A 191 0.67 3.39 1.35
CA ALA A 191 -0.45 4.13 0.78
C ALA A 191 -1.79 3.62 1.33
N SER A 192 -2.07 2.32 1.24
CA SER A 192 -3.32 1.71 1.73
C SER A 192 -3.58 2.03 3.20
N SER A 193 -2.52 2.07 4.03
CA SER A 193 -2.66 2.42 5.45
C SER A 193 -3.26 3.81 5.67
N HIS A 194 -2.93 4.79 4.82
CA HIS A 194 -3.49 6.14 4.93
C HIS A 194 -5.00 6.19 4.68
N ALA A 195 -5.52 5.25 3.90
CA ALA A 195 -6.94 5.18 3.55
C ALA A 195 -7.78 4.38 4.55
N VAL A 196 -7.18 3.38 5.24
CA VAL A 196 -7.97 2.37 5.97
C VAL A 196 -7.68 2.27 7.46
N LEU A 197 -6.55 2.83 7.95
CA LEU A 197 -6.17 2.77 9.37
C LEU A 197 -6.43 4.10 10.08
N GLY A 198 -7.11 4.02 11.23
CA GLY A 198 -7.23 5.13 12.16
C GLY A 198 -5.92 5.42 12.93
N PRO A 199 -5.77 6.65 13.48
CA PRO A 199 -4.62 6.97 14.35
C PRO A 199 -4.51 6.01 15.54
N ASP A 200 -5.62 5.77 16.23
CA ASP A 200 -5.65 4.90 17.42
C ASP A 200 -5.19 3.46 17.11
N GLU A 201 -5.52 2.92 15.94
CA GLU A 201 -5.07 1.60 15.53
C GLU A 201 -3.56 1.55 15.29
N ARG A 202 -3.01 2.61 14.68
CA ARG A 202 -1.56 2.70 14.47
C ARG A 202 -0.80 2.85 15.78
N ASP A 203 -1.37 3.56 16.75
CA ASP A 203 -0.75 3.75 18.06
C ASP A 203 -0.81 2.48 18.91
N LEU A 204 -1.97 1.80 18.94
CA LEU A 204 -2.16 0.55 19.68
C LEU A 204 -1.43 -0.64 19.05
N GLY A 205 -1.06 -0.53 17.81
CA GLY A 205 -0.45 -1.60 17.02
C GLY A 205 -1.46 -2.40 16.22
N VAL A 206 -1.23 -2.47 14.90
CA VAL A 206 -2.11 -3.15 13.95
C VAL A 206 -1.31 -3.78 12.81
N ALA A 207 -1.73 -4.95 12.35
CA ALA A 207 -1.24 -5.52 11.10
C ALA A 207 -2.23 -5.22 9.97
N LEU A 208 -1.75 -4.56 8.91
CA LEU A 208 -2.50 -4.34 7.68
C LEU A 208 -2.10 -5.39 6.65
N LEU A 209 -3.10 -6.08 6.09
CA LEU A 209 -2.93 -7.00 4.98
C LEU A 209 -3.70 -6.48 3.77
N ASP A 210 -2.99 -6.14 2.70
CA ASP A 210 -3.59 -5.80 1.41
C ASP A 210 -3.61 -7.06 0.53
N LEU A 211 -4.78 -7.67 0.41
CA LEU A 211 -5.01 -8.91 -0.32
C LEU A 211 -5.25 -8.59 -1.81
N GLY A 212 -4.16 -8.40 -2.54
CA GLY A 212 -4.18 -8.10 -3.96
C GLY A 212 -4.50 -9.29 -4.86
N GLY A 213 -4.41 -9.07 -6.18
CA GLY A 213 -4.56 -10.15 -7.16
C GLY A 213 -3.31 -11.03 -7.27
N GLY A 214 -2.13 -10.44 -7.25
CA GLY A 214 -0.85 -11.15 -7.46
C GLY A 214 -0.05 -11.40 -6.19
N THR A 215 -0.18 -10.53 -5.21
CA THR A 215 0.54 -10.50 -3.94
C THR A 215 -0.40 -10.22 -2.80
N THR A 216 0.04 -10.50 -1.58
CA THR A 216 -0.53 -9.99 -0.35
C THR A 216 0.55 -9.19 0.36
N ASP A 217 0.30 -7.91 0.55
CA ASP A 217 1.24 -7.00 1.18
C ASP A 217 0.92 -6.90 2.67
N VAL A 218 1.95 -7.01 3.50
CA VAL A 218 1.86 -6.98 4.95
C VAL A 218 2.59 -5.75 5.47
N ALA A 219 1.94 -4.97 6.32
CA ALA A 219 2.57 -3.89 7.06
C ALA A 219 2.15 -3.92 8.53
N VAL A 220 3.11 -3.78 9.43
CA VAL A 220 2.88 -3.74 10.87
C VAL A 220 3.15 -2.32 11.36
N PHE A 221 2.19 -1.75 12.06
CA PHE A 221 2.27 -0.43 12.68
C PHE A 221 2.23 -0.58 14.20
N PHE A 222 2.97 0.25 14.90
CA PHE A 222 2.96 0.37 16.35
C PHE A 222 3.50 1.74 16.75
N GLU A 223 2.89 2.38 17.74
CA GLU A 223 3.24 3.73 18.19
C GLU A 223 3.25 4.76 17.04
N GLY A 224 2.24 4.68 16.16
CA GLY A 224 2.07 5.57 15.01
C GLY A 224 3.05 5.33 13.85
N SER A 225 4.03 4.44 13.99
CA SER A 225 5.09 4.21 13.00
C SER A 225 5.02 2.82 12.38
N ILE A 226 5.48 2.70 11.14
CA ILE A 226 5.62 1.39 10.49
C ILE A 226 6.84 0.67 11.06
N ARG A 227 6.64 -0.54 11.56
CA ARG A 227 7.70 -1.34 12.20
C ARG A 227 8.21 -2.46 11.29
N HIS A 228 7.36 -2.98 10.41
CA HIS A 228 7.72 -4.05 9.49
C HIS A 228 6.89 -3.99 8.23
N THR A 229 7.48 -4.37 7.10
CA THR A 229 6.79 -4.62 5.84
C THR A 229 7.29 -5.91 5.20
N ALA A 230 6.36 -6.66 4.61
CA ALA A 230 6.69 -7.89 3.89
C ALA A 230 5.72 -8.09 2.72
N ILE A 231 6.11 -8.91 1.76
CA ILE A 231 5.28 -9.29 0.63
C ILE A 231 5.20 -10.80 0.55
N VAL A 232 3.98 -11.32 0.63
CA VAL A 232 3.64 -12.71 0.35
C VAL A 232 3.36 -12.83 -1.13
N PRO A 233 4.08 -13.67 -1.90
CA PRO A 233 3.98 -13.75 -3.36
C PRO A 233 2.77 -14.55 -3.84
N PHE A 234 1.67 -14.48 -3.09
CA PHE A 234 0.38 -15.11 -3.36
C PHE A 234 -0.74 -14.10 -3.17
N GLY A 235 -1.79 -14.21 -3.99
CA GLY A 235 -2.99 -13.38 -3.93
C GLY A 235 -4.17 -14.06 -4.63
N GLY A 236 -5.21 -13.29 -4.94
CA GLY A 236 -6.45 -13.80 -5.51
C GLY A 236 -6.32 -14.57 -6.83
N ALA A 237 -5.30 -14.26 -7.64
CA ALA A 237 -5.04 -15.00 -8.89
C ALA A 237 -4.58 -16.45 -8.64
N ASN A 238 -3.99 -16.74 -7.49
CA ASN A 238 -3.64 -18.11 -7.11
C ASN A 238 -4.91 -18.91 -6.82
N VAL A 239 -5.88 -18.33 -6.11
CA VAL A 239 -7.21 -18.91 -5.90
C VAL A 239 -7.90 -19.19 -7.23
N THR A 240 -7.88 -18.21 -8.15
CA THR A 240 -8.44 -18.38 -9.50
C THR A 240 -7.81 -19.54 -10.25
N ASN A 241 -6.49 -19.67 -10.16
CA ASN A 241 -5.75 -20.74 -10.80
C ASN A 241 -6.11 -22.13 -10.22
N ASP A 242 -6.24 -22.22 -8.89
CA ASP A 242 -6.67 -23.47 -8.22
C ASP A 242 -8.09 -23.88 -8.66
N ILE A 243 -9.01 -22.92 -8.76
CA ILE A 243 -10.35 -23.13 -9.30
C ILE A 243 -10.29 -23.60 -10.76
N ALA A 244 -9.48 -22.94 -11.60
CA ALA A 244 -9.33 -23.29 -13.01
C ALA A 244 -8.85 -24.73 -13.20
N ILE A 245 -7.88 -25.16 -12.41
CA ILE A 245 -7.32 -26.53 -12.40
C ILE A 245 -8.36 -27.52 -11.86
N GLY A 246 -8.92 -27.23 -10.67
CA GLY A 246 -9.87 -28.12 -9.99
C GLY A 246 -11.16 -28.33 -10.78
N LEU A 247 -11.67 -27.27 -11.38
CA LEU A 247 -12.87 -27.30 -12.21
C LEU A 247 -12.58 -27.56 -13.70
N ARG A 248 -11.31 -27.64 -14.13
CA ARG A 248 -10.90 -27.77 -15.54
C ARG A 248 -11.64 -26.77 -16.44
N THR A 249 -11.62 -25.50 -16.05
CA THR A 249 -12.28 -24.38 -16.74
C THR A 249 -11.25 -23.31 -17.12
N PRO A 250 -11.48 -22.47 -18.13
CA PRO A 250 -10.60 -21.35 -18.46
C PRO A 250 -10.44 -20.38 -17.30
N ILE A 251 -9.29 -19.70 -17.22
CA ILE A 251 -8.93 -18.76 -16.15
C ILE A 251 -9.97 -17.63 -16.01
N ASP A 252 -10.44 -17.07 -17.11
CA ASP A 252 -11.45 -16.01 -17.13
C ASP A 252 -12.79 -16.47 -16.51
N LYS A 253 -13.18 -17.73 -16.79
CA LYS A 253 -14.36 -18.34 -16.20
C LYS A 253 -14.17 -18.68 -14.74
N ALA A 254 -12.99 -19.18 -14.36
CA ALA A 254 -12.63 -19.42 -12.96
C ALA A 254 -12.68 -18.13 -12.13
N GLU A 255 -12.17 -17.01 -12.67
CA GLU A 255 -12.25 -15.70 -12.02
C GLU A 255 -13.69 -15.26 -11.82
N ALA A 256 -14.53 -15.38 -12.85
CA ALA A 256 -15.95 -15.05 -12.73
C ALA A 256 -16.66 -15.92 -11.66
N ILE A 257 -16.36 -17.22 -11.63
CA ILE A 257 -16.88 -18.16 -10.62
C ILE A 257 -16.40 -17.76 -9.22
N LYS A 258 -15.13 -17.43 -9.05
CA LYS A 258 -14.57 -16.96 -7.78
C LYS A 258 -15.29 -15.72 -7.27
N ILE A 259 -15.46 -14.71 -8.12
CA ILE A 259 -16.10 -13.44 -7.76
C ILE A 259 -17.58 -13.65 -7.38
N GLN A 260 -18.29 -14.47 -8.14
CA GLN A 260 -19.74 -14.63 -7.97
C GLN A 260 -20.14 -15.61 -6.87
N TYR A 261 -19.38 -16.69 -6.71
CA TYR A 261 -19.77 -17.83 -5.86
C TYR A 261 -18.73 -18.21 -4.82
N GLY A 262 -17.54 -17.61 -4.86
CA GLY A 262 -16.43 -17.93 -3.95
C GLY A 262 -16.79 -17.68 -2.49
N ALA A 263 -16.20 -18.50 -1.61
CA ALA A 263 -16.17 -18.29 -0.17
C ALA A 263 -14.85 -18.82 0.38
N ALA A 264 -14.22 -18.08 1.29
CA ALA A 264 -12.95 -18.42 1.90
C ALA A 264 -13.06 -19.52 2.97
N LEU A 265 -14.27 -19.77 3.48
CA LEU A 265 -14.53 -20.74 4.53
C LEU A 265 -15.71 -21.64 4.11
N ALA A 266 -15.45 -22.92 3.88
CA ALA A 266 -16.42 -23.88 3.38
C ALA A 266 -17.58 -24.13 4.39
N ALA A 267 -17.29 -24.04 5.67
CA ALA A 267 -18.28 -24.20 6.74
C ALA A 267 -19.43 -23.18 6.68
N LEU A 268 -19.23 -22.03 6.05
CA LEU A 268 -20.25 -20.99 5.87
C LEU A 268 -21.17 -21.24 4.66
N VAL A 269 -20.86 -22.24 3.84
CA VAL A 269 -21.60 -22.52 2.58
C VAL A 269 -22.51 -23.72 2.74
N SER A 270 -23.77 -23.54 2.36
CA SER A 270 -24.74 -24.65 2.38
C SER A 270 -24.40 -25.75 1.38
N HIS A 271 -24.53 -27.00 1.78
CA HIS A 271 -24.33 -28.15 0.91
C HIS A 271 -25.38 -28.24 -0.21
N THR A 272 -26.54 -27.58 -0.08
CA THR A 272 -27.63 -27.59 -1.05
C THR A 272 -27.44 -26.56 -2.18
N GLU A 273 -26.54 -25.56 -1.99
CA GLU A 273 -26.27 -24.58 -3.02
C GLU A 273 -25.43 -25.18 -4.15
N SER A 274 -25.86 -24.97 -5.40
CA SER A 274 -25.14 -25.44 -6.58
C SER A 274 -24.94 -24.34 -7.59
N LEU A 275 -23.90 -24.48 -8.41
CA LEU A 275 -23.59 -23.58 -9.53
C LEU A 275 -23.27 -24.37 -10.78
N THR A 276 -23.49 -23.76 -11.92
CA THR A 276 -23.20 -24.35 -13.24
C THR A 276 -21.80 -23.93 -13.70
N VAL A 277 -20.95 -24.89 -14.01
CA VAL A 277 -19.64 -24.70 -14.59
C VAL A 277 -19.67 -25.05 -16.06
N ASN A 278 -19.32 -24.09 -16.90
CA ASN A 278 -19.32 -24.29 -18.34
C ASN A 278 -18.25 -25.30 -18.77
N GLY A 279 -18.63 -26.22 -19.62
CA GLY A 279 -17.70 -27.19 -20.20
C GLY A 279 -16.71 -26.57 -21.18
N VAL A 280 -15.52 -27.13 -21.28
CA VAL A 280 -14.44 -26.69 -22.19
C VAL A 280 -14.27 -27.74 -23.29
N GLY A 281 -13.99 -27.29 -24.51
CA GLY A 281 -13.67 -28.17 -25.64
C GLY A 281 -14.83 -29.06 -26.07
N GLY A 282 -16.07 -28.51 -26.10
CA GLY A 282 -17.28 -29.24 -26.50
C GLY A 282 -17.89 -30.15 -25.44
N ARG A 283 -17.41 -30.09 -24.21
CA ARG A 283 -18.02 -30.80 -23.07
C ARG A 283 -19.28 -30.09 -22.60
N SER A 284 -20.27 -30.84 -22.12
CA SER A 284 -21.48 -30.29 -21.53
C SER A 284 -21.18 -29.55 -20.21
N ASP A 285 -22.00 -28.54 -19.92
CA ASP A 285 -22.03 -27.88 -18.65
C ASP A 285 -22.32 -28.90 -17.53
N ARG A 286 -21.74 -28.64 -16.36
CA ARG A 286 -21.92 -29.50 -15.18
C ARG A 286 -22.31 -28.69 -13.96
N GLN A 287 -23.11 -29.26 -13.12
CA GLN A 287 -23.41 -28.70 -11.80
C GLN A 287 -22.42 -29.21 -10.77
N ILE A 288 -21.95 -28.29 -9.94
CA ILE A 288 -21.14 -28.60 -8.74
C ILE A 288 -21.79 -27.95 -7.52
N SER A 289 -21.52 -28.48 -6.33
CA SER A 289 -21.93 -27.79 -5.12
C SER A 289 -21.06 -26.58 -4.86
N ARG A 290 -21.62 -25.49 -4.35
CA ARG A 290 -20.86 -24.30 -3.93
C ARG A 290 -19.90 -24.63 -2.78
N HIS A 291 -20.30 -25.58 -1.90
CA HIS A 291 -19.43 -26.11 -0.85
C HIS A 291 -18.14 -26.74 -1.42
N LEU A 292 -18.21 -27.49 -2.51
CA LEU A 292 -17.03 -28.03 -3.18
C LEU A 292 -16.11 -26.91 -3.71
N LEU A 293 -16.68 -25.83 -4.27
CA LEU A 293 -15.90 -24.66 -4.68
C LEU A 293 -15.19 -24.01 -3.48
N ALA A 294 -15.90 -23.80 -2.37
CA ALA A 294 -15.31 -23.24 -1.17
C ALA A 294 -14.19 -24.13 -0.60
N SER A 295 -14.37 -25.47 -0.61
CA SER A 295 -13.34 -26.42 -0.19
C SER A 295 -12.07 -26.41 -1.07
N MET A 296 -12.14 -25.88 -2.31
CA MET A 296 -10.97 -25.66 -3.15
C MET A 296 -10.30 -24.31 -2.84
N ILE A 297 -11.07 -23.32 -2.41
CA ILE A 297 -10.60 -21.96 -2.13
C ILE A 297 -9.94 -21.89 -0.75
N GLU A 298 -10.57 -22.45 0.27
CA GLU A 298 -10.18 -22.36 1.68
C GLU A 298 -8.71 -22.71 1.93
N PRO A 299 -8.14 -23.84 1.44
CA PRO A 299 -6.74 -24.17 1.70
C PRO A 299 -5.76 -23.14 1.14
N ARG A 300 -6.11 -22.49 0.01
CA ARG A 300 -5.27 -21.44 -0.57
C ARG A 300 -5.35 -20.15 0.22
N MET A 301 -6.51 -19.76 0.67
CA MET A 301 -6.68 -18.59 1.52
C MET A 301 -6.01 -18.78 2.87
N GLU A 302 -6.14 -19.98 3.47
CA GLU A 302 -5.43 -20.34 4.69
C GLU A 302 -3.91 -20.28 4.50
N GLU A 303 -3.37 -20.82 3.41
CA GLU A 303 -1.94 -20.73 3.10
C GLU A 303 -1.45 -19.27 3.03
N ILE A 304 -2.21 -18.39 2.37
CA ILE A 304 -1.89 -16.95 2.30
C ILE A 304 -1.83 -16.35 3.70
N PHE A 305 -2.82 -16.62 4.54
CA PHE A 305 -2.87 -16.09 5.91
C PHE A 305 -1.78 -16.69 6.80
N VAL A 306 -1.47 -17.97 6.69
CA VAL A 306 -0.38 -18.63 7.43
C VAL A 306 0.97 -17.98 7.06
N LEU A 307 1.21 -17.70 5.78
CA LEU A 307 2.42 -17.03 5.33
C LEU A 307 2.49 -15.57 5.83
N ALA A 308 1.38 -14.85 5.77
CA ALA A 308 1.29 -13.49 6.31
C ALA A 308 1.48 -13.47 7.84
N ASN A 309 0.85 -14.40 8.56
CA ASN A 309 1.01 -14.53 10.02
C ASN A 309 2.46 -14.83 10.42
N LYS A 310 3.18 -15.62 9.60
CA LYS A 310 4.61 -15.86 9.81
C LYS A 310 5.43 -14.56 9.70
N GLU A 311 5.07 -13.64 8.81
CA GLU A 311 5.71 -12.33 8.71
C GLU A 311 5.37 -11.43 9.91
N VAL A 312 4.11 -11.45 10.35
CA VAL A 312 3.63 -10.71 11.53
C VAL A 312 4.27 -11.23 12.82
N LYS A 313 4.53 -12.55 12.92
CA LYS A 313 5.20 -13.16 14.09
C LYS A 313 6.70 -12.90 14.16
N LYS A 314 7.32 -12.35 13.13
CA LYS A 314 8.73 -11.95 13.19
C LYS A 314 8.94 -10.85 14.23
N ASN A 315 10.09 -10.89 14.90
CA ASN A 315 10.52 -9.85 15.84
C ASN A 315 9.51 -9.54 16.97
N HIS A 316 8.70 -10.54 17.39
CA HIS A 316 7.72 -10.41 18.48
C HIS A 316 6.63 -9.34 18.24
N PHE A 317 6.36 -8.94 17.00
CA PHE A 317 5.34 -7.92 16.73
C PHE A 317 3.93 -8.31 17.18
N VAL A 318 3.62 -9.60 17.28
CA VAL A 318 2.31 -10.11 17.73
C VAL A 318 1.91 -9.54 19.09
N GLU A 319 2.86 -9.40 20.00
CA GLU A 319 2.62 -8.88 21.35
C GLU A 319 2.25 -7.39 21.37
N MET A 320 2.51 -6.68 20.25
CA MET A 320 2.27 -5.26 20.07
C MET A 320 0.95 -4.97 19.35
N LEU A 321 0.22 -5.99 18.85
CA LEU A 321 -0.96 -5.80 18.00
C LEU A 321 -2.27 -5.68 18.79
N GLY A 322 -2.39 -4.66 19.64
CA GLY A 322 -3.62 -4.38 20.37
C GLY A 322 -4.84 -4.09 19.46
N GLY A 323 -4.61 -3.56 18.27
CA GLY A 323 -5.62 -3.29 17.24
C GLY A 323 -5.95 -4.48 16.33
N GLY A 324 -5.26 -5.63 16.49
CA GLY A 324 -5.50 -6.84 15.70
C GLY A 324 -5.06 -6.71 14.22
N VAL A 325 -5.90 -7.22 13.32
CA VAL A 325 -5.59 -7.31 11.88
C VAL A 325 -6.64 -6.57 11.05
N VAL A 326 -6.19 -5.79 10.08
CA VAL A 326 -7.06 -5.13 9.09
C VAL A 326 -6.79 -5.72 7.71
N LEU A 327 -7.85 -6.22 7.07
CA LEU A 327 -7.79 -6.76 5.71
C LEU A 327 -8.31 -5.71 4.73
N THR A 328 -7.58 -5.51 3.65
CA THR A 328 -8.01 -4.66 2.51
C THR A 328 -7.65 -5.32 1.19
N GLY A 329 -7.86 -4.62 0.07
CA GLY A 329 -7.62 -5.16 -1.26
C GLY A 329 -8.79 -5.99 -1.81
N GLY A 330 -8.75 -6.28 -3.11
CA GLY A 330 -9.88 -6.89 -3.81
C GLY A 330 -10.23 -8.32 -3.36
N THR A 331 -9.25 -9.09 -2.91
CA THR A 331 -9.46 -10.47 -2.44
C THR A 331 -10.09 -10.51 -1.05
N SER A 332 -9.98 -9.43 -0.26
CA SER A 332 -10.63 -9.31 1.05
C SER A 332 -12.16 -9.23 1.00
N LEU A 333 -12.73 -9.04 -0.18
CA LEU A 333 -14.19 -9.03 -0.38
C LEU A 333 -14.82 -10.43 -0.42
N MET A 334 -14.01 -11.49 -0.39
CA MET A 334 -14.52 -12.85 -0.45
C MET A 334 -15.28 -13.21 0.84
N PRO A 335 -16.52 -13.71 0.77
CA PRO A 335 -17.25 -14.14 1.95
C PRO A 335 -16.46 -15.14 2.80
N GLY A 336 -16.48 -14.99 4.12
CA GLY A 336 -15.77 -15.85 5.07
C GLY A 336 -14.29 -15.57 5.23
N VAL A 337 -13.75 -14.49 4.57
CA VAL A 337 -12.34 -14.15 4.65
C VAL A 337 -11.94 -13.65 6.03
N VAL A 338 -12.81 -12.88 6.70
CA VAL A 338 -12.58 -12.36 8.05
C VAL A 338 -12.52 -13.50 9.06
N GLU A 339 -13.51 -14.37 9.03
CA GLU A 339 -13.60 -15.51 9.93
C GLU A 339 -12.44 -16.48 9.77
N LEU A 340 -11.98 -16.72 8.54
CA LEU A 340 -10.80 -17.53 8.28
C LEU A 340 -9.53 -16.85 8.80
N ALA A 341 -9.41 -15.54 8.61
CA ALA A 341 -8.26 -14.78 9.12
C ALA A 341 -8.23 -14.78 10.64
N GLU A 342 -9.38 -14.59 11.33
CA GLU A 342 -9.46 -14.67 12.80
C GLU A 342 -8.99 -16.03 13.34
N GLN A 343 -9.34 -17.13 12.64
CA GLN A 343 -8.87 -18.47 13.00
C GLN A 343 -7.35 -18.62 12.88
N VAL A 344 -6.72 -18.04 11.82
CA VAL A 344 -5.29 -18.17 11.55
C VAL A 344 -4.45 -17.24 12.40
N PHE A 345 -4.90 -15.99 12.58
CA PHE A 345 -4.16 -14.99 13.35
C PHE A 345 -4.41 -15.07 14.86
N GLU A 346 -5.53 -15.70 15.28
CA GLU A 346 -5.97 -15.76 16.69
C GLU A 346 -6.16 -14.36 17.30
N MET A 347 -6.59 -13.41 16.47
CA MET A 347 -6.78 -11.99 16.80
C MET A 347 -8.05 -11.45 16.17
N PRO A 348 -8.61 -10.35 16.70
CA PRO A 348 -9.70 -9.65 16.03
C PRO A 348 -9.30 -9.20 14.62
N VAL A 349 -10.20 -9.40 13.66
CA VAL A 349 -9.98 -9.02 12.25
C VAL A 349 -11.14 -8.14 11.77
N ARG A 350 -10.83 -7.08 11.03
CA ARG A 350 -11.84 -6.28 10.35
C ARG A 350 -11.49 -6.02 8.88
N LEU A 351 -12.49 -5.72 8.09
CA LEU A 351 -12.29 -5.17 6.75
C LEU A 351 -11.97 -3.68 6.83
N GLY A 352 -10.99 -3.24 6.05
CA GLY A 352 -10.60 -1.85 5.85
C GLY A 352 -11.02 -1.38 4.46
N ALA A 353 -11.79 -0.30 4.42
CA ALA A 353 -12.16 0.40 3.21
C ALA A 353 -11.85 1.90 3.36
N PRO A 354 -11.60 2.63 2.27
CA PRO A 354 -11.32 4.06 2.32
C PRO A 354 -12.41 4.85 3.01
N GLN A 355 -12.00 5.79 3.88
CA GLN A 355 -12.90 6.64 4.68
C GLN A 355 -12.43 8.11 4.66
N GLY A 356 -13.28 9.03 5.10
CA GLY A 356 -12.90 10.41 5.39
C GLY A 356 -12.74 11.33 4.17
N LEU A 357 -13.30 10.97 3.02
CA LEU A 357 -13.23 11.76 1.79
C LEU A 357 -14.61 12.29 1.39
N GLY A 358 -14.63 13.46 0.72
CA GLY A 358 -15.83 14.04 0.11
C GLY A 358 -15.99 13.65 -1.38
N GLY A 359 -17.00 14.24 -2.03
CA GLY A 359 -17.24 14.05 -3.47
C GLY A 359 -17.78 12.66 -3.81
N LEU A 360 -17.15 12.01 -4.79
CA LEU A 360 -17.51 10.65 -5.25
C LEU A 360 -17.04 9.54 -4.29
N SER A 361 -16.94 9.83 -3.00
CA SER A 361 -16.38 8.91 -1.99
C SER A 361 -17.12 7.57 -1.90
N ALA A 362 -18.43 7.54 -2.10
CA ALA A 362 -19.21 6.30 -2.12
C ALA A 362 -18.74 5.31 -3.20
N ASN A 363 -18.19 5.80 -4.31
CA ASN A 363 -17.70 4.97 -5.41
C ASN A 363 -16.34 4.34 -5.12
N VAL A 364 -15.61 4.85 -4.13
CA VAL A 364 -14.29 4.35 -3.71
C VAL A 364 -14.30 3.79 -2.28
N ALA A 365 -15.46 3.74 -1.62
CA ALA A 365 -15.66 3.14 -0.29
C ALA A 365 -15.65 1.60 -0.33
N ASP A 366 -14.68 1.04 -1.03
CA ASP A 366 -14.51 -0.39 -1.27
C ASP A 366 -13.02 -0.73 -1.12
N PRO A 367 -12.66 -1.83 -0.45
CA PRO A 367 -11.26 -2.25 -0.24
C PRO A 367 -10.40 -2.27 -1.50
N ARG A 368 -11.00 -2.47 -2.68
CA ARG A 368 -10.30 -2.44 -3.97
C ARG A 368 -9.65 -1.10 -4.33
N PHE A 369 -10.04 -0.03 -3.66
CA PHE A 369 -9.54 1.32 -3.93
C PHE A 369 -8.60 1.84 -2.85
N SER A 370 -8.30 1.04 -1.83
CA SER A 370 -7.51 1.49 -0.67
C SER A 370 -6.15 2.05 -1.07
N THR A 371 -5.43 1.37 -1.96
CA THR A 371 -4.15 1.86 -2.49
C THR A 371 -4.31 3.16 -3.29
N GLY A 372 -5.22 3.20 -4.25
CA GLY A 372 -5.42 4.40 -5.09
C GLY A 372 -5.84 5.63 -4.29
N VAL A 373 -6.75 5.46 -3.33
CA VAL A 373 -7.16 6.53 -2.40
C VAL A 373 -6.02 6.91 -1.47
N GLY A 374 -5.30 5.92 -0.95
CA GLY A 374 -4.15 6.13 -0.09
C GLY A 374 -3.03 6.92 -0.76
N LEU A 375 -2.79 6.70 -2.05
CA LEU A 375 -1.83 7.48 -2.84
C LEU A 375 -2.23 8.95 -2.94
N VAL A 376 -3.53 9.25 -3.11
CA VAL A 376 -4.04 10.62 -3.08
C VAL A 376 -3.85 11.27 -1.71
N LEU A 377 -4.18 10.54 -0.64
CA LEU A 377 -4.01 11.04 0.72
C LEU A 377 -2.53 11.27 1.07
N HIS A 378 -1.65 10.38 0.63
CA HIS A 378 -0.19 10.53 0.77
C HIS A 378 0.30 11.78 0.05
N ALA A 379 -0.07 11.97 -1.22
CA ALA A 379 0.32 13.14 -2.01
C ALA A 379 -0.15 14.46 -1.38
N ALA A 380 -1.37 14.51 -0.85
CA ALA A 380 -1.90 15.69 -0.19
C ALA A 380 -1.15 16.03 1.12
N ARG A 381 -0.77 15.02 1.90
CA ARG A 381 0.04 15.20 3.12
C ARG A 381 1.44 15.72 2.81
N ALA A 382 2.09 15.18 1.78
CA ALA A 382 3.40 15.65 1.33
C ALA A 382 3.39 17.11 0.91
N ASP A 383 2.34 17.56 0.22
CA ASP A 383 2.17 18.95 -0.21
C ASP A 383 1.98 19.91 0.98
N VAL A 384 1.16 19.52 1.98
CA VAL A 384 1.01 20.27 3.24
C VAL A 384 2.36 20.37 3.99
N GLY A 385 3.13 19.28 4.01
CA GLY A 385 4.48 19.26 4.56
C GLY A 385 5.40 20.27 3.86
N GLU A 386 5.34 20.36 2.52
CA GLU A 386 6.10 21.36 1.76
C GLU A 386 5.76 22.81 2.14
N GLU A 387 4.49 23.14 2.35
CA GLU A 387 4.07 24.48 2.74
C GLU A 387 4.57 24.87 4.12
N LEU A 388 4.41 24.01 5.11
CA LEU A 388 4.91 24.22 6.46
C LEU A 388 6.44 24.45 6.49
N PHE A 389 7.19 23.78 5.59
CA PHE A 389 8.63 23.97 5.47
C PHE A 389 9.00 25.26 4.72
N ARG A 390 8.22 25.65 3.71
CA ARG A 390 8.45 26.94 3.03
C ARG A 390 8.27 28.10 4.01
N ASP A 391 7.29 28.07 4.87
CA ASP A 391 7.06 29.09 5.90
C ASP A 391 8.20 29.14 6.94
N ARG A 392 8.71 27.99 7.38
CA ARG A 392 9.87 27.91 8.27
C ARG A 392 11.19 28.33 7.61
N ARG A 393 11.37 28.07 6.29
CA ARG A 393 12.55 28.49 5.52
C ARG A 393 12.57 29.97 5.15
N SER A 394 11.44 30.64 5.06
CA SER A 394 11.40 32.09 4.89
C SER A 394 12.01 32.85 6.07
N ALA A 395 12.22 32.17 7.20
CA ALA A 395 12.85 32.69 8.41
C ALA A 395 14.38 32.43 8.53
N GLY A 396 15.03 31.70 7.64
CA GLY A 396 16.50 31.53 7.63
C GLY A 396 17.03 30.27 6.94
N GLU A 397 17.90 30.50 5.98
CA GLU A 397 18.88 29.61 5.37
C GLU A 397 18.47 28.62 4.26
N ARG A 398 19.02 28.87 3.08
CA ARG A 398 19.08 27.98 1.90
C ARG A 398 20.32 27.10 1.98
N LYS A 399 20.18 25.77 1.99
CA LYS A 399 21.16 24.83 1.38
C LYS A 399 20.51 23.50 1.05
N ALA A 400 20.92 22.91 -0.09
CA ALA A 400 20.44 21.64 -0.62
C ALA A 400 20.96 20.46 0.24
N GLY A 401 20.08 19.54 0.57
CA GLY A 401 20.35 18.31 1.30
C GLY A 401 19.03 17.55 1.41
N PHE A 402 19.00 16.37 1.89
CA PHE A 402 17.92 15.45 2.19
C PHE A 402 16.48 16.05 2.09
N ASP A 403 15.57 15.36 1.41
CA ASP A 403 14.18 15.81 1.27
C ASP A 403 13.38 15.49 2.56
N LEU A 404 13.51 16.37 3.57
CA LEU A 404 12.72 16.38 4.80
C LEU A 404 11.19 16.32 4.53
N ARG A 405 10.76 16.67 3.33
CA ARG A 405 9.38 16.69 2.84
C ARG A 405 8.81 15.29 2.80
N ARG A 406 9.60 14.34 2.28
CA ARG A 406 9.25 12.92 2.20
C ARG A 406 9.16 12.30 3.59
N TRP A 407 10.01 12.74 4.51
CA TRP A 407 10.01 12.29 5.89
C TRP A 407 8.71 12.65 6.65
N PHE A 408 8.24 13.91 6.53
CA PHE A 408 6.99 14.30 7.20
C PHE A 408 5.74 13.63 6.60
N SER A 409 5.73 13.32 5.30
CA SER A 409 4.62 12.60 4.68
C SER A 409 4.54 11.14 5.11
N ASP A 410 5.66 10.56 5.51
CA ASP A 410 5.74 9.16 5.96
C ASP A 410 5.46 9.01 7.47
N LEU A 411 5.52 10.12 8.25
CA LEU A 411 5.36 10.12 9.72
C LEU A 411 3.90 10.45 10.16
N PHE A 412 3.14 11.20 9.37
CA PHE A 412 1.79 11.65 9.63
C PHE A 412 0.86 11.27 8.46
#